data_8e5f73b7c906b7b1774ee8e42f23976b
#
_entry.id   8e5f73b7c906b7b1774ee8e42f23976b
#
_cell.length_a   1.000
_cell.length_b   1.000
_cell.length_c   1.000
_cell.angle_alpha   90.00
_cell.angle_beta   90.00
_cell.angle_gamma   90.00
#
_symmetry.space_group_name_H-M   'P 1'
#
loop_
_entity.id
_entity.type
_entity.pdbx_description
1 polymer ?
#
loop_
_entity_poly.entity_id
_entity_poly.type
_entity_poly.pdbx_seq_one_letter_code
_entity_poly.pdbx_strand_id
1 'polypeptide(L)'
;MTCASTTEQTIDSIAKGKRKNSGEKSVDSTTSTFPLERQYTVRGFMRFLRMNPWDMVLSTFLLLMGYELKMFGNSYSIDTEAMIQVQSSLYRSWIGLERFGLLLLKKMLGLYWYNNALASFLTAVCLLVAALLWAYLFSGVTNFIGKYHPVYFVGPFVTSPVLAEMLGFSLMGAEVGIAIGFAAIALMCLMDFVVSKKWWMGFLTVLFATVSFSLYLAMVTVFIAGFAMVFILLFWDNSKFTLARRFVFIGVGAGFFCISYLLYVVANVCALKICHMTTNPYISEQSRWGKDSVHHILQSISLHAASLYSGKGIYYSKVFTCLLALFIVIILISVFRHKVDV
;
A
#
# COMPACT_ATOMS: atom_id res chain seq x y z
N MET A 1 -74.64 -25.00 16.91
CA MET A 1 -74.13 -26.23 17.51
C MET A 1 -73.60 -27.11 16.39
N THR A 2 -72.34 -27.59 16.52
CA THR A 2 -71.68 -28.63 15.68
C THR A 2 -71.49 -28.29 14.20
N CYS A 3 -70.37 -27.71 13.87
CA CYS A 3 -69.68 -27.97 12.61
C CYS A 3 -68.33 -27.21 12.61
N ALA A 4 -67.30 -27.75 13.28
CA ALA A 4 -65.93 -27.23 13.22
C ALA A 4 -64.97 -28.28 13.77
N SER A 5 -64.80 -29.42 13.07
CA SER A 5 -63.74 -30.37 13.43
C SER A 5 -63.24 -31.28 12.30
N THR A 6 -63.45 -30.89 11.02
CA THR A 6 -63.07 -31.79 9.90
C THR A 6 -62.05 -31.17 8.93
N THR A 7 -61.55 -29.98 9.22
CA THR A 7 -60.65 -29.26 8.26
C THR A 7 -59.18 -29.27 8.68
N GLU A 8 -58.83 -29.64 9.89
CA GLU A 8 -57.44 -29.66 10.36
C GLU A 8 -56.66 -30.95 10.08
N GLN A 9 -57.33 -32.05 9.80
CA GLN A 9 -56.62 -33.32 9.52
C GLN A 9 -56.19 -33.52 8.06
N THR A 10 -56.63 -32.66 7.14
CA THR A 10 -56.28 -32.81 5.72
C THR A 10 -55.04 -31.98 5.31
N ILE A 11 -54.61 -31.03 6.15
CA ILE A 11 -53.45 -30.19 5.87
C ILE A 11 -52.14 -30.86 6.34
N ASP A 12 -52.18 -31.68 7.36
CA ASP A 12 -50.99 -32.36 7.90
C ASP A 12 -50.49 -33.55 7.06
N SER A 13 -51.33 -34.12 6.22
CA SER A 13 -50.95 -35.25 5.34
C SER A 13 -50.26 -34.84 4.05
N ILE A 14 -50.42 -33.57 3.61
CA ILE A 14 -49.78 -33.04 2.40
C ILE A 14 -48.38 -32.48 2.71
N ALA A 15 -48.08 -32.13 3.95
CA ALA A 15 -46.78 -31.62 4.38
C ALA A 15 -45.72 -32.70 4.58
N LYS A 16 -46.10 -33.99 4.72
CA LYS A 16 -45.16 -35.10 4.93
C LYS A 16 -44.70 -35.85 3.66
N GLY A 17 -45.22 -35.51 2.50
CA GLY A 17 -44.95 -36.23 1.22
C GLY A 17 -43.88 -35.62 0.32
N LYS A 18 -43.27 -34.48 0.66
CA LYS A 18 -42.30 -33.76 -0.20
C LYS A 18 -40.93 -33.51 0.41
N ARG A 19 -40.48 -34.39 1.31
CA ARG A 19 -39.11 -34.36 1.85
C ARG A 19 -38.37 -35.66 1.51
N LYS A 20 -38.18 -35.92 0.21
CA LYS A 20 -37.17 -36.88 -0.25
C LYS A 20 -36.55 -36.37 -1.52
N ASN A 21 -35.21 -36.26 -1.50
CA ASN A 21 -34.30 -35.98 -2.60
C ASN A 21 -34.17 -34.49 -3.04
N SER A 22 -33.63 -33.63 -2.18
CA SER A 22 -32.57 -32.76 -2.60
C SER A 22 -31.33 -33.19 -1.86
N GLY A 23 -30.46 -33.90 -2.55
CA GLY A 23 -29.11 -34.20 -2.08
C GLY A 23 -28.43 -32.87 -1.86
N GLU A 24 -28.39 -32.45 -0.63
CA GLU A 24 -27.49 -31.42 -0.14
C GLU A 24 -26.09 -31.97 -0.39
N LYS A 25 -25.53 -31.57 -1.55
CA LYS A 25 -24.08 -31.59 -1.72
C LYS A 25 -23.57 -30.74 -0.56
N SER A 26 -23.11 -31.42 0.47
CA SER A 26 -22.22 -30.82 1.46
C SER A 26 -21.10 -30.17 0.68
N VAL A 27 -21.21 -28.86 0.47
CA VAL A 27 -20.08 -28.05 0.01
C VAL A 27 -19.05 -28.22 1.12
N ASP A 28 -18.03 -28.95 0.75
CA ASP A 28 -16.86 -29.24 1.55
C ASP A 28 -16.32 -27.88 2.04
N SER A 29 -16.67 -27.53 3.29
CA SER A 29 -16.28 -26.29 3.96
C SER A 29 -14.83 -26.34 4.47
N THR A 30 -14.03 -27.16 3.85
CA THR A 30 -12.62 -27.30 4.15
C THR A 30 -11.79 -26.60 3.08
N THR A 31 -11.64 -25.27 3.14
CA THR A 31 -10.38 -24.64 2.65
C THR A 31 -10.35 -23.13 2.62
N SER A 32 -11.05 -22.36 3.42
CA SER A 32 -10.58 -20.99 3.63
C SER A 32 -9.76 -20.94 4.92
N THR A 33 -8.47 -21.12 4.78
CA THR A 33 -7.51 -21.12 5.90
C THR A 33 -7.28 -19.73 6.52
N PHE A 34 -7.90 -18.69 5.95
CA PHE A 34 -7.82 -17.30 6.43
C PHE A 34 -9.23 -16.70 6.48
N PRO A 35 -9.57 -15.88 7.51
CA PRO A 35 -10.88 -15.26 7.67
C PRO A 35 -11.12 -14.08 6.71
N LEU A 36 -10.44 -14.02 5.59
CA LEU A 36 -10.60 -13.01 4.54
C LEU A 36 -11.66 -13.53 3.55
N GLU A 37 -12.91 -13.18 3.78
CA GLU A 37 -14.02 -13.48 2.87
C GLU A 37 -14.04 -12.57 1.62
N ARG A 38 -13.18 -11.54 1.56
CA ARG A 38 -13.25 -10.52 0.51
C ARG A 38 -12.11 -10.61 -0.47
N GLN A 39 -12.46 -10.58 -1.75
CA GLN A 39 -11.55 -10.31 -2.84
C GLN A 39 -11.53 -8.80 -3.12
N TYR A 40 -10.31 -8.26 -3.31
CA TYR A 40 -10.15 -6.87 -3.72
C TYR A 40 -10.55 -6.71 -5.18
N THR A 41 -11.57 -5.89 -5.44
CA THR A 41 -12.08 -5.66 -6.78
C THR A 41 -12.28 -4.18 -7.04
N VAL A 42 -12.22 -3.77 -8.31
CA VAL A 42 -12.53 -2.39 -8.73
C VAL A 42 -13.95 -1.99 -8.29
N ARG A 43 -14.93 -2.90 -8.42
CA ARG A 43 -16.30 -2.64 -7.95
C ARG A 43 -16.36 -2.46 -6.43
N GLY A 44 -15.57 -3.24 -5.70
CA GLY A 44 -15.43 -3.11 -4.24
C GLY A 44 -14.83 -1.77 -3.85
N PHE A 45 -13.79 -1.31 -4.54
CA PHE A 45 -13.18 0.00 -4.33
C PHE A 45 -14.18 1.13 -4.62
N MET A 46 -14.89 1.09 -5.74
CA MET A 46 -15.92 2.07 -6.05
C MET A 46 -17.07 2.10 -5.03
N ARG A 47 -17.45 0.94 -4.50
CA ARG A 47 -18.42 0.85 -3.40
C ARG A 47 -17.84 1.50 -2.12
N PHE A 48 -16.58 1.21 -1.77
CA PHE A 48 -15.90 1.82 -0.64
C PHE A 48 -15.90 3.35 -0.71
N LEU A 49 -15.58 3.93 -1.88
CA LEU A 49 -15.64 5.38 -2.08
C LEU A 49 -17.06 5.94 -1.90
N ARG A 50 -18.08 5.28 -2.49
CA ARG A 50 -19.48 5.70 -2.39
C ARG A 50 -20.05 5.61 -0.98
N MET A 51 -19.57 4.70 -0.16
CA MET A 51 -20.00 4.56 1.23
C MET A 51 -19.40 5.60 2.17
N ASN A 52 -18.35 6.30 1.76
CA ASN A 52 -17.63 7.26 2.58
C ASN A 52 -17.47 8.64 1.88
N PRO A 53 -18.54 9.26 1.37
CA PRO A 53 -18.42 10.47 0.56
C PRO A 53 -17.84 11.66 1.34
N TRP A 54 -18.21 11.82 2.60
CA TRP A 54 -17.71 12.89 3.46
C TRP A 54 -16.22 12.73 3.77
N ASP A 55 -15.75 11.50 3.94
CA ASP A 55 -14.32 11.24 4.12
C ASP A 55 -13.51 11.59 2.86
N MET A 56 -14.10 11.39 1.67
CA MET A 56 -13.47 11.81 0.41
C MET A 56 -13.36 13.34 0.33
N VAL A 57 -14.45 14.03 0.63
CA VAL A 57 -14.46 15.50 0.63
C VAL A 57 -13.46 16.06 1.65
N LEU A 58 -13.47 15.54 2.88
CA LEU A 58 -12.56 15.97 3.93
C LEU A 58 -11.09 15.65 3.60
N SER A 59 -10.81 14.47 3.06
CA SER A 59 -9.46 14.10 2.63
C SER A 59 -8.93 15.00 1.52
N THR A 60 -9.79 15.33 0.55
CA THR A 60 -9.45 16.27 -0.53
C THR A 60 -9.21 17.67 0.01
N PHE A 61 -10.05 18.13 0.93
CA PHE A 61 -9.89 19.43 1.58
C PHE A 61 -8.57 19.49 2.37
N LEU A 62 -8.24 18.46 3.15
CA LEU A 62 -6.99 18.39 3.89
C LEU A 62 -5.77 18.39 2.97
N LEU A 63 -5.83 17.66 1.84
CA LEU A 63 -4.79 17.68 0.82
C LEU A 63 -4.57 19.09 0.26
N LEU A 64 -5.66 19.77 -0.12
CA LEU A 64 -5.59 21.12 -0.67
C LEU A 64 -5.04 22.09 0.37
N MET A 65 -5.53 22.07 1.60
CA MET A 65 -5.04 22.92 2.68
C MET A 65 -3.56 22.70 3.00
N GLY A 66 -3.11 21.42 2.95
CA GLY A 66 -1.72 21.09 3.24
C GLY A 66 -0.73 21.51 2.16
N TYR A 67 -1.19 21.57 0.90
CA TYR A 67 -0.29 21.72 -0.25
C TYR A 67 -0.65 22.87 -1.19
N GLU A 68 -1.63 23.68 -0.85
CA GLU A 68 -2.11 24.82 -1.64
C GLU A 68 -0.94 25.67 -2.18
N LEU A 69 -0.03 26.11 -1.30
CA LEU A 69 1.10 26.95 -1.67
C LEU A 69 2.06 26.26 -2.67
N LYS A 70 2.19 24.94 -2.58
CA LYS A 70 3.04 24.16 -3.50
C LYS A 70 2.34 23.87 -4.82
N MET A 71 1.03 23.65 -4.79
CA MET A 71 0.24 23.35 -5.99
C MET A 71 0.08 24.57 -6.89
N PHE A 72 -0.13 25.73 -6.30
CA PHE A 72 -0.38 26.98 -7.02
C PHE A 72 0.84 27.91 -7.09
N GLY A 73 1.91 27.60 -6.34
CA GLY A 73 3.16 28.36 -6.36
C GLY A 73 4.08 27.91 -7.50
N ASN A 74 4.84 28.85 -8.06
CA ASN A 74 5.85 28.58 -9.09
C ASN A 74 7.22 28.28 -8.44
N SER A 75 7.32 27.24 -7.62
CA SER A 75 8.61 26.80 -7.08
C SER A 75 9.20 25.69 -7.94
N TYR A 76 10.40 25.93 -8.46
CA TYR A 76 11.13 24.96 -9.25
C TYR A 76 12.25 24.34 -8.42
N SER A 77 12.44 23.02 -8.54
CA SER A 77 13.62 22.33 -8.04
C SER A 77 14.74 22.36 -9.09
N ILE A 78 15.97 22.07 -8.65
CA ILE A 78 17.15 21.99 -9.52
C ILE A 78 16.92 21.02 -10.70
N ASP A 79 16.26 19.89 -10.45
CA ASP A 79 15.96 18.91 -11.49
C ASP A 79 15.01 19.47 -12.55
N THR A 80 14.10 20.36 -12.19
CA THR A 80 13.18 21.03 -13.12
C THR A 80 13.92 21.96 -14.05
N GLU A 81 14.87 22.72 -13.54
CA GLU A 81 15.72 23.59 -14.35
C GLU A 81 16.54 22.78 -15.36
N ALA A 82 17.13 21.66 -14.92
CA ALA A 82 17.88 20.77 -15.78
C ALA A 82 17.02 20.19 -16.92
N MET A 83 15.75 19.87 -16.65
CA MET A 83 14.82 19.38 -17.68
C MET A 83 14.48 20.47 -18.70
N ILE A 84 14.25 21.69 -18.26
CA ILE A 84 13.94 22.82 -19.16
C ILE A 84 15.12 23.09 -20.11
N GLN A 85 16.35 22.98 -19.62
CA GLN A 85 17.57 23.23 -20.39
C GLN A 85 17.95 22.04 -21.28
N VAL A 86 18.03 20.82 -20.73
CA VAL A 86 18.52 19.62 -21.43
C VAL A 86 17.77 18.37 -21.02
N GLN A 87 16.59 18.17 -21.56
CA GLN A 87 15.70 17.05 -21.25
C GLN A 87 16.36 15.65 -21.43
N SER A 88 17.16 15.48 -22.46
CA SER A 88 17.85 14.22 -22.73
C SER A 88 18.85 13.83 -21.64
N SER A 89 19.52 14.81 -21.04
CA SER A 89 20.45 14.60 -19.93
C SER A 89 19.73 14.08 -18.69
N LEU A 90 18.57 14.65 -18.37
CA LEU A 90 17.76 14.21 -17.24
C LEU A 90 17.25 12.75 -17.42
N TYR A 91 16.80 12.39 -18.61
CA TYR A 91 16.36 11.03 -18.90
C TYR A 91 17.49 10.01 -18.73
N ARG A 92 18.69 10.35 -19.17
CA ARG A 92 19.87 9.53 -18.95
C ARG A 92 20.21 9.43 -17.45
N SER A 93 20.15 10.54 -16.73
CA SER A 93 20.34 10.54 -15.27
C SER A 93 19.37 9.59 -14.55
N TRP A 94 18.09 9.62 -14.88
CA TRP A 94 17.10 8.74 -14.25
C TRP A 94 17.34 7.25 -14.52
N ILE A 95 17.80 6.90 -15.72
CA ILE A 95 18.19 5.50 -16.03
C ILE A 95 19.40 5.12 -15.16
N GLY A 96 20.42 5.97 -15.07
CA GLY A 96 21.58 5.73 -14.21
C GLY A 96 21.23 5.66 -12.71
N LEU A 97 20.18 6.35 -12.28
CA LEU A 97 19.63 6.28 -10.92
C LEU A 97 18.67 5.08 -10.71
N GLU A 98 18.66 4.12 -11.63
CA GLU A 98 17.86 2.89 -11.55
C GLU A 98 16.33 3.13 -11.54
N ARG A 99 15.88 4.23 -12.18
CA ARG A 99 14.47 4.64 -12.30
C ARG A 99 13.95 4.48 -13.73
N PHE A 100 14.29 3.39 -14.40
CA PHE A 100 13.91 3.18 -15.80
C PHE A 100 12.38 3.15 -16.01
N GLY A 101 11.63 2.62 -15.04
CA GLY A 101 10.16 2.60 -15.07
C GLY A 101 9.56 3.99 -15.07
N LEU A 102 10.17 4.96 -14.36
CA LEU A 102 9.72 6.35 -14.35
C LEU A 102 9.81 6.97 -15.76
N LEU A 103 10.92 6.74 -16.47
CA LEU A 103 11.06 7.19 -17.85
C LEU A 103 10.05 6.52 -18.79
N LEU A 104 9.85 5.20 -18.61
CA LEU A 104 8.89 4.45 -19.44
C LEU A 104 7.47 4.98 -19.21
N LEU A 105 7.06 5.19 -17.97
CA LEU A 105 5.74 5.72 -17.62
C LEU A 105 5.53 7.13 -18.19
N LYS A 106 6.54 8.02 -18.07
CA LYS A 106 6.47 9.35 -18.68
C LYS A 106 6.26 9.28 -20.18
N LYS A 107 7.00 8.42 -20.87
CA LYS A 107 6.84 8.23 -22.32
C LYS A 107 5.46 7.68 -22.68
N MET A 108 4.95 6.72 -21.93
CA MET A 108 3.62 6.15 -22.16
C MET A 108 2.50 7.16 -21.93
N LEU A 109 2.65 8.04 -20.95
CA LEU A 109 1.66 9.10 -20.65
C LEU A 109 1.81 10.33 -21.55
N GLY A 110 2.81 10.39 -22.43
CA GLY A 110 3.07 11.55 -23.29
C GLY A 110 3.52 12.80 -22.54
N LEU A 111 4.04 12.66 -21.34
CA LEU A 111 4.49 13.77 -20.48
C LEU A 111 5.88 14.26 -20.87
N TYR A 112 6.02 14.66 -22.14
CA TYR A 112 7.31 15.16 -22.68
C TYR A 112 7.55 16.62 -22.36
N TRP A 113 6.49 17.38 -22.11
CA TRP A 113 6.55 18.81 -21.83
C TRP A 113 6.26 19.08 -20.36
N TYR A 114 7.14 19.85 -19.74
CA TYR A 114 6.93 20.24 -18.36
C TYR A 114 5.88 21.35 -18.26
N ASN A 115 4.86 21.11 -17.46
CA ASN A 115 3.90 22.11 -17.02
C ASN A 115 3.75 22.00 -15.50
N ASN A 116 4.18 23.03 -14.78
CA ASN A 116 4.22 23.01 -13.32
C ASN A 116 2.83 22.80 -12.69
N ALA A 117 1.81 23.49 -13.18
CA ALA A 117 0.45 23.39 -12.66
C ALA A 117 -0.10 21.98 -12.86
N LEU A 118 0.08 21.41 -14.07
CA LEU A 118 -0.36 20.05 -14.37
C LEU A 118 0.41 19.02 -13.54
N ALA A 119 1.72 19.15 -13.40
CA ALA A 119 2.56 18.25 -12.62
C ALA A 119 2.15 18.25 -11.14
N SER A 120 1.94 19.42 -10.55
CA SER A 120 1.51 19.57 -9.16
C SER A 120 0.10 19.03 -8.95
N PHE A 121 -0.83 19.31 -9.85
CA PHE A 121 -2.20 18.76 -9.81
C PHE A 121 -2.21 17.23 -9.90
N LEU A 122 -1.48 16.66 -10.88
CA LEU A 122 -1.37 15.22 -11.04
C LEU A 122 -0.72 14.56 -9.82
N THR A 123 0.31 15.19 -9.24
CA THR A 123 0.94 14.69 -8.01
C THR A 123 -0.08 14.61 -6.88
N ALA A 124 -0.85 15.67 -6.65
CA ALA A 124 -1.87 15.70 -5.61
C ALA A 124 -2.95 14.62 -5.82
N VAL A 125 -3.45 14.49 -7.06
CA VAL A 125 -4.46 13.47 -7.40
C VAL A 125 -3.90 12.06 -7.21
N CYS A 126 -2.68 11.79 -7.70
CA CYS A 126 -2.07 10.47 -7.57
C CYS A 126 -1.79 10.11 -6.11
N LEU A 127 -1.35 11.05 -5.28
CA LEU A 127 -1.16 10.83 -3.85
C LEU A 127 -2.48 10.54 -3.14
N LEU A 128 -3.55 11.29 -3.45
CA LEU A 128 -4.87 11.03 -2.88
C LEU A 128 -5.39 9.64 -3.27
N VAL A 129 -5.30 9.29 -4.55
CA VAL A 129 -5.72 7.96 -5.03
C VAL A 129 -4.90 6.86 -4.37
N ALA A 130 -3.58 7.03 -4.24
CA ALA A 130 -2.71 6.09 -3.54
C ALA A 130 -3.14 5.91 -2.08
N ALA A 131 -3.37 7.02 -1.34
CA ALA A 131 -3.84 6.96 0.04
C ALA A 131 -5.18 6.22 0.18
N LEU A 132 -6.11 6.43 -0.76
CA LEU A 132 -7.39 5.74 -0.79
C LEU A 132 -7.25 4.25 -1.09
N LEU A 133 -6.32 3.85 -1.96
CA LEU A 133 -6.01 2.45 -2.21
C LEU A 133 -5.44 1.77 -0.96
N TRP A 134 -4.54 2.43 -0.23
CA TRP A 134 -4.04 1.93 1.05
C TRP A 134 -5.13 1.82 2.11
N ALA A 135 -5.99 2.84 2.23
CA ALA A 135 -7.14 2.79 3.14
C ALA A 135 -8.09 1.63 2.80
N TYR A 136 -8.33 1.38 1.50
CA TYR A 136 -9.14 0.26 1.04
C TYR A 136 -8.48 -1.10 1.37
N LEU A 137 -7.16 -1.24 1.17
CA LEU A 137 -6.40 -2.42 1.58
C LEU A 137 -6.60 -2.70 3.07
N PHE A 138 -6.34 -1.72 3.94
CA PHE A 138 -6.44 -1.90 5.38
C PHE A 138 -7.88 -2.17 5.85
N SER A 139 -8.85 -1.49 5.26
CA SER A 139 -10.26 -1.72 5.53
C SER A 139 -10.68 -3.16 5.17
N GLY A 140 -10.16 -3.73 4.08
CA GLY A 140 -10.42 -5.11 3.68
C GLY A 140 -9.77 -6.12 4.64
N VAL A 141 -8.53 -5.88 5.07
CA VAL A 141 -7.80 -6.76 6.02
C VAL A 141 -8.49 -6.80 7.38
N THR A 142 -8.99 -5.67 7.85
CA THR A 142 -9.61 -5.57 9.17
C THR A 142 -11.10 -5.90 9.19
N ASN A 143 -11.73 -6.16 8.03
CA ASN A 143 -13.19 -6.32 7.89
C ASN A 143 -14.00 -5.14 8.46
N PHE A 144 -13.38 -3.97 8.62
CA PHE A 144 -14.00 -2.78 9.22
C PHE A 144 -14.69 -1.86 8.22
N ILE A 145 -15.02 -2.32 7.03
CA ILE A 145 -15.76 -1.49 6.07
C ILE A 145 -17.07 -1.04 6.70
N GLY A 146 -17.19 0.27 6.90
CA GLY A 146 -18.34 0.92 7.54
C GLY A 146 -18.22 1.16 9.05
N LYS A 147 -17.17 0.68 9.73
CA LYS A 147 -16.94 0.97 11.16
C LYS A 147 -15.95 2.12 11.40
N TYR A 148 -14.99 2.30 10.51
CA TYR A 148 -13.96 3.33 10.61
C TYR A 148 -13.96 4.22 9.39
N HIS A 149 -13.77 5.51 9.63
CA HIS A 149 -13.70 6.49 8.56
C HIS A 149 -12.33 6.45 7.90
N PRO A 150 -12.26 6.29 6.56
CA PRO A 150 -11.00 6.29 5.82
C PRO A 150 -10.13 7.52 6.06
N VAL A 151 -10.73 8.65 6.39
CA VAL A 151 -10.02 9.91 6.66
C VAL A 151 -9.02 9.80 7.81
N TYR A 152 -9.21 8.89 8.77
CA TYR A 152 -8.25 8.69 9.85
C TYR A 152 -6.89 8.15 9.38
N PHE A 153 -6.86 7.46 8.25
CA PHE A 153 -5.63 7.06 7.58
C PHE A 153 -5.23 8.07 6.49
N VAL A 154 -6.18 8.42 5.62
CA VAL A 154 -5.91 9.27 4.44
C VAL A 154 -5.50 10.67 4.86
N GLY A 155 -6.14 11.26 5.87
CA GLY A 155 -5.81 12.61 6.35
C GLY A 155 -4.34 12.74 6.76
N PRO A 156 -3.85 12.01 7.77
CA PRO A 156 -2.43 12.04 8.16
C PRO A 156 -1.48 11.65 7.02
N PHE A 157 -1.88 10.74 6.13
CA PHE A 157 -1.06 10.36 4.99
C PHE A 157 -0.88 11.54 4.03
N VAL A 158 -1.97 12.15 3.54
CA VAL A 158 -1.90 13.24 2.55
C VAL A 158 -1.36 14.55 3.11
N THR A 159 -1.43 14.78 4.43
CA THR A 159 -0.86 15.96 5.08
C THR A 159 0.54 15.74 5.65
N SER A 160 1.13 14.55 5.40
CA SER A 160 2.46 14.23 5.90
C SER A 160 3.52 15.19 5.36
N PRO A 161 4.36 15.81 6.22
CA PRO A 161 5.43 16.70 5.79
C PRO A 161 6.43 16.05 4.83
N VAL A 162 6.62 14.73 4.93
CA VAL A 162 7.50 13.96 4.03
C VAL A 162 6.96 13.99 2.60
N LEU A 163 5.63 13.95 2.43
CA LEU A 163 5.01 14.04 1.10
C LEU A 163 4.99 15.47 0.56
N ALA A 164 5.05 16.49 1.43
CA ALA A 164 5.20 17.87 1.00
C ALA A 164 6.48 18.10 0.20
N GLU A 165 7.55 17.39 0.55
CA GLU A 165 8.82 17.44 -0.19
C GLU A 165 8.67 16.85 -1.60
N MET A 166 7.84 15.81 -1.77
CA MET A 166 7.56 15.23 -3.08
C MET A 166 6.94 16.22 -4.07
N LEU A 167 6.16 17.18 -3.58
CA LEU A 167 5.62 18.27 -4.40
C LEU A 167 6.70 19.27 -4.83
N GLY A 168 7.83 19.33 -4.11
CA GLY A 168 9.03 20.04 -4.57
C GLY A 168 9.69 19.37 -5.78
N PHE A 169 9.60 18.05 -5.89
CA PHE A 169 10.06 17.27 -7.04
C PHE A 169 8.97 17.09 -8.10
N SER A 170 8.43 18.19 -8.60
CA SER A 170 7.29 18.22 -9.51
C SER A 170 7.47 17.36 -10.77
N LEU A 171 8.72 17.09 -11.19
CA LEU A 171 9.01 16.23 -12.34
C LEU A 171 8.68 14.75 -12.16
N MET A 172 8.59 14.26 -10.94
CA MET A 172 8.36 12.84 -10.67
C MET A 172 7.31 12.58 -9.58
N GLY A 173 6.70 13.62 -9.03
CA GLY A 173 5.76 13.49 -7.92
C GLY A 173 4.53 12.64 -8.26
N ALA A 174 3.96 12.81 -9.44
CA ALA A 174 2.83 12.02 -9.91
C ALA A 174 3.19 10.54 -10.07
N GLU A 175 4.34 10.25 -10.67
CA GLU A 175 4.83 8.89 -10.88
C GLU A 175 5.15 8.19 -9.56
N VAL A 176 5.67 8.91 -8.57
CA VAL A 176 5.87 8.38 -7.23
C VAL A 176 4.53 8.11 -6.55
N GLY A 177 3.53 8.98 -6.70
CA GLY A 177 2.16 8.71 -6.26
C GLY A 177 1.58 7.44 -6.87
N ILE A 178 1.77 7.24 -8.18
CA ILE A 178 1.39 6.01 -8.90
C ILE A 178 2.14 4.80 -8.33
N ALA A 179 3.44 4.93 -8.06
CA ALA A 179 4.26 3.86 -7.51
C ALA A 179 3.78 3.42 -6.11
N ILE A 180 3.41 4.38 -5.25
CA ILE A 180 2.80 4.10 -3.93
C ILE A 180 1.46 3.36 -4.11
N GLY A 181 0.65 3.77 -5.08
CA GLY A 181 -0.60 3.09 -5.42
C GLY A 181 -0.38 1.65 -5.92
N PHE A 182 0.62 1.43 -6.77
CA PHE A 182 0.97 0.08 -7.25
C PHE A 182 1.48 -0.83 -6.13
N ALA A 183 2.20 -0.32 -5.14
CA ALA A 183 2.57 -1.09 -3.96
C ALA A 183 1.33 -1.56 -3.18
N ALA A 184 0.31 -0.70 -3.02
CA ALA A 184 -0.96 -1.09 -2.41
C ALA A 184 -1.69 -2.18 -3.23
N ILE A 185 -1.76 -2.02 -4.56
CA ILE A 185 -2.40 -3.00 -5.45
C ILE A 185 -1.65 -4.34 -5.39
N ALA A 186 -0.31 -4.33 -5.37
CA ALA A 186 0.49 -5.54 -5.21
C ALA A 186 0.14 -6.29 -3.92
N LEU A 187 0.01 -5.58 -2.80
CA LEU A 187 -0.38 -6.18 -1.53
C LEU A 187 -1.84 -6.68 -1.54
N MET A 188 -2.78 -5.98 -2.19
CA MET A 188 -4.14 -6.48 -2.39
C MET A 188 -4.15 -7.79 -3.19
N CYS A 189 -3.39 -7.86 -4.28
CA CYS A 189 -3.25 -9.07 -5.07
C CYS A 189 -2.59 -10.22 -4.28
N LEU A 190 -1.61 -9.91 -3.42
CA LEU A 190 -1.00 -10.87 -2.51
C LEU A 190 -2.03 -11.44 -1.54
N MET A 191 -2.87 -10.59 -0.95
CA MET A 191 -3.94 -11.02 -0.05
C MET A 191 -4.95 -11.92 -0.78
N ASP A 192 -5.38 -11.52 -1.96
CA ASP A 192 -6.27 -12.33 -2.81
C ASP A 192 -5.63 -13.67 -3.22
N PHE A 193 -4.31 -13.70 -3.47
CA PHE A 193 -3.57 -14.93 -3.73
C PHE A 193 -3.58 -15.86 -2.51
N VAL A 194 -3.31 -15.32 -1.33
CA VAL A 194 -3.29 -16.12 -0.09
C VAL A 194 -4.64 -16.78 0.17
N VAL A 195 -5.74 -16.08 -0.13
CA VAL A 195 -7.12 -16.58 0.06
C VAL A 195 -7.53 -17.52 -1.06
N SER A 196 -7.43 -17.07 -2.31
CA SER A 196 -8.02 -17.78 -3.47
C SER A 196 -7.09 -18.81 -4.10
N LYS A 197 -5.79 -18.77 -3.78
CA LYS A 197 -4.73 -19.60 -4.41
C LYS A 197 -4.66 -19.50 -5.95
N LYS A 198 -5.26 -18.47 -6.53
CA LYS A 198 -5.26 -18.27 -7.98
C LYS A 198 -3.89 -17.77 -8.44
N TRP A 199 -3.20 -18.52 -9.28
CA TRP A 199 -1.84 -18.24 -9.74
C TRP A 199 -1.68 -16.84 -10.38
N TRP A 200 -2.71 -16.38 -11.10
CA TRP A 200 -2.68 -15.08 -11.75
C TRP A 200 -2.68 -13.89 -10.77
N MET A 201 -3.24 -14.05 -9.54
CA MET A 201 -3.10 -13.05 -8.48
C MET A 201 -1.65 -12.94 -8.00
N GLY A 202 -0.96 -14.09 -7.89
CA GLY A 202 0.48 -14.08 -7.62
C GLY A 202 1.28 -13.38 -8.72
N PHE A 203 0.96 -13.64 -9.99
CA PHE A 203 1.56 -12.94 -11.12
C PHE A 203 1.34 -11.42 -11.04
N LEU A 204 0.11 -10.97 -10.76
CA LEU A 204 -0.19 -9.54 -10.60
C LEU A 204 0.55 -8.93 -9.39
N THR A 205 0.71 -9.67 -8.29
CA THR A 205 1.52 -9.22 -7.15
C THR A 205 2.95 -8.90 -7.60
N VAL A 206 3.59 -9.82 -8.30
CA VAL A 206 4.96 -9.63 -8.81
C VAL A 206 5.01 -8.47 -9.81
N LEU A 207 4.08 -8.41 -10.74
CA LEU A 207 4.02 -7.37 -11.76
C LEU A 207 3.92 -5.97 -11.14
N PHE A 208 2.93 -5.73 -10.28
CA PHE A 208 2.72 -4.41 -9.68
C PHE A 208 3.83 -4.03 -8.70
N ALA A 209 4.39 -4.97 -7.93
CA ALA A 209 5.53 -4.70 -7.08
C ALA A 209 6.78 -4.33 -7.90
N THR A 210 7.10 -5.10 -8.96
CA THR A 210 8.23 -4.82 -9.84
C THR A 210 8.10 -3.46 -10.52
N VAL A 211 6.93 -3.14 -11.04
CA VAL A 211 6.67 -1.82 -11.65
C VAL A 211 6.83 -0.72 -10.62
N SER A 212 6.27 -0.88 -9.41
CA SER A 212 6.43 0.08 -8.32
C SER A 212 7.90 0.34 -7.99
N PHE A 213 8.73 -0.70 -7.86
CA PHE A 213 10.17 -0.59 -7.58
C PHE A 213 10.92 0.10 -8.72
N SER A 214 10.54 -0.16 -9.98
CA SER A 214 11.18 0.44 -11.15
C SER A 214 10.88 1.93 -11.33
N LEU A 215 9.75 2.41 -10.81
CA LEU A 215 9.40 3.82 -10.79
C LEU A 215 10.25 4.58 -9.77
N TYR A 216 10.38 4.04 -8.57
CA TYR A 216 11.15 4.66 -7.50
C TYR A 216 11.62 3.61 -6.49
N LEU A 217 12.92 3.44 -6.33
CA LEU A 217 13.51 2.35 -5.53
C LEU A 217 13.06 2.38 -4.05
N ALA A 218 12.74 3.55 -3.48
CA ALA A 218 12.22 3.65 -2.14
C ALA A 218 10.88 2.90 -1.93
N MET A 219 10.19 2.50 -3.00
CA MET A 219 8.97 1.68 -2.92
C MET A 219 9.23 0.28 -2.37
N VAL A 220 10.47 -0.19 -2.39
CA VAL A 220 10.90 -1.41 -1.69
C VAL A 220 10.58 -1.31 -0.19
N THR A 221 10.93 -0.19 0.44
CA THR A 221 10.63 0.05 1.86
C THR A 221 9.15 0.26 2.12
N VAL A 222 8.44 0.91 1.20
CA VAL A 222 6.97 1.09 1.27
C VAL A 222 6.25 -0.26 1.21
N PHE A 223 6.68 -1.17 0.32
CA PHE A 223 6.12 -2.51 0.25
C PHE A 223 6.35 -3.31 1.54
N ILE A 224 7.59 -3.30 2.07
CA ILE A 224 7.93 -3.99 3.32
C ILE A 224 7.12 -3.44 4.49
N ALA A 225 7.07 -2.11 4.64
CA ALA A 225 6.30 -1.45 5.70
C ALA A 225 4.81 -1.76 5.60
N GLY A 226 4.25 -1.68 4.38
CA GLY A 226 2.86 -2.01 4.12
C GLY A 226 2.54 -3.47 4.40
N PHE A 227 3.42 -4.40 4.03
CA PHE A 227 3.27 -5.82 4.36
C PHE A 227 3.30 -6.05 5.87
N ALA A 228 4.22 -5.37 6.59
CA ALA A 228 4.27 -5.44 8.05
C ALA A 228 2.98 -4.89 8.69
N MET A 229 2.43 -3.77 8.18
CA MET A 229 1.15 -3.24 8.65
C MET A 229 0.00 -4.23 8.40
N VAL A 230 -0.08 -4.82 7.21
CA VAL A 230 -1.06 -5.86 6.88
C VAL A 230 -0.93 -7.05 7.83
N PHE A 231 0.31 -7.49 8.10
CA PHE A 231 0.58 -8.58 9.04
C PHE A 231 0.06 -8.24 10.45
N ILE A 232 0.39 -7.06 10.97
CA ILE A 232 -0.06 -6.62 12.30
C ILE A 232 -1.58 -6.57 12.34
N LEU A 233 -2.25 -5.94 11.36
CA LEU A 233 -3.70 -5.82 11.32
C LEU A 233 -4.40 -7.19 11.21
N LEU A 234 -3.84 -8.10 10.42
CA LEU A 234 -4.41 -9.44 10.21
C LEU A 234 -4.33 -10.31 11.47
N PHE A 235 -3.24 -10.19 12.24
CA PHE A 235 -2.96 -11.08 13.38
C PHE A 235 -3.14 -10.41 14.75
N TRP A 236 -3.55 -9.14 14.80
CA TRP A 236 -3.72 -8.39 16.04
C TRP A 236 -4.73 -9.01 17.00
N ASP A 237 -5.91 -9.38 16.47
CA ASP A 237 -7.04 -9.85 17.30
C ASP A 237 -7.34 -11.33 17.08
N ASN A 238 -6.41 -12.12 16.58
CA ASN A 238 -6.71 -13.46 16.14
C ASN A 238 -5.91 -14.52 16.90
N SER A 239 -6.33 -14.77 18.14
CA SER A 239 -5.86 -15.91 18.95
C SER A 239 -6.07 -17.29 18.27
N LYS A 240 -6.95 -17.34 17.25
CA LYS A 240 -7.27 -18.54 16.48
C LYS A 240 -6.19 -18.96 15.46
N PHE A 241 -5.24 -18.06 15.14
CA PHE A 241 -4.17 -18.41 14.22
C PHE A 241 -2.99 -19.05 14.92
N THR A 242 -2.65 -20.24 14.48
CA THR A 242 -1.44 -20.92 14.95
C THR A 242 -0.19 -20.17 14.54
N LEU A 243 0.85 -20.24 15.36
CA LEU A 243 2.15 -19.62 15.08
C LEU A 243 2.70 -20.04 13.70
N ALA A 244 2.52 -21.33 13.34
CA ALA A 244 2.91 -21.86 12.04
C ALA A 244 2.27 -21.11 10.87
N ARG A 245 0.98 -20.76 10.93
CA ARG A 245 0.30 -20.00 9.87
C ARG A 245 0.87 -18.59 9.73
N ARG A 246 1.27 -17.96 10.83
CA ARG A 246 1.92 -16.62 10.80
C ARG A 246 3.26 -16.69 10.06
N PHE A 247 4.08 -17.70 10.35
CA PHE A 247 5.34 -17.91 9.64
C PHE A 247 5.14 -18.24 8.16
N VAL A 248 4.15 -19.06 7.82
CA VAL A 248 3.82 -19.33 6.40
C VAL A 248 3.43 -18.06 5.68
N PHE A 249 2.61 -17.18 6.29
CA PHE A 249 2.24 -15.90 5.69
C PHE A 249 3.46 -15.00 5.45
N ILE A 250 4.36 -14.89 6.45
CA ILE A 250 5.62 -14.15 6.30
C ILE A 250 6.46 -14.75 5.17
N GLY A 251 6.60 -16.08 5.13
CA GLY A 251 7.37 -16.77 4.09
C GLY A 251 6.82 -16.53 2.67
N VAL A 252 5.48 -16.54 2.52
CA VAL A 252 4.83 -16.23 1.25
C VAL A 252 5.10 -14.77 0.84
N GLY A 253 4.90 -13.82 1.76
CA GLY A 253 5.16 -12.40 1.50
C GLY A 253 6.63 -12.13 1.14
N ALA A 254 7.57 -12.72 1.89
CA ALA A 254 9.00 -12.63 1.60
C ALA A 254 9.36 -13.25 0.24
N GLY A 255 8.76 -14.40 -0.11
CA GLY A 255 8.96 -15.04 -1.41
C GLY A 255 8.54 -14.14 -2.57
N PHE A 256 7.32 -13.57 -2.50
CA PHE A 256 6.85 -12.63 -3.53
C PHE A 256 7.69 -11.36 -3.59
N PHE A 257 8.11 -10.83 -2.45
CA PHE A 257 9.04 -9.70 -2.39
C PHE A 257 10.36 -10.02 -3.09
N CYS A 258 11.01 -11.13 -2.75
CA CYS A 258 12.28 -11.55 -3.37
C CYS A 258 12.16 -11.73 -4.88
N ILE A 259 11.09 -12.39 -5.36
CA ILE A 259 10.84 -12.57 -6.79
C ILE A 259 10.69 -11.22 -7.49
N SER A 260 9.88 -10.31 -6.92
CA SER A 260 9.63 -8.98 -7.49
C SER A 260 10.90 -8.13 -7.51
N TYR A 261 11.70 -8.19 -6.46
CA TYR A 261 12.96 -7.46 -6.38
C TYR A 261 13.99 -8.00 -7.36
N LEU A 262 14.14 -9.32 -7.47
CA LEU A 262 15.04 -9.95 -8.46
C LEU A 262 14.62 -9.59 -9.89
N LEU A 263 13.33 -9.63 -10.19
CA LEU A 263 12.83 -9.25 -11.51
C LEU A 263 13.11 -7.77 -11.82
N TYR A 264 12.94 -6.88 -10.82
CA TYR A 264 13.33 -5.48 -10.93
C TYR A 264 14.82 -5.33 -11.22
N VAL A 265 15.70 -6.02 -10.49
CA VAL A 265 17.16 -5.96 -10.69
C VAL A 265 17.54 -6.43 -12.10
N VAL A 266 16.98 -7.55 -12.57
CA VAL A 266 17.20 -8.05 -13.92
C VAL A 266 16.75 -7.03 -14.97
N ALA A 267 15.54 -6.48 -14.81
CA ALA A 267 15.00 -5.47 -15.72
C ALA A 267 15.86 -4.20 -15.74
N ASN A 268 16.38 -3.77 -14.59
CA ASN A 268 17.27 -2.62 -14.47
C ASN A 268 18.59 -2.85 -15.21
N VAL A 269 19.22 -4.01 -15.02
CA VAL A 269 20.45 -4.39 -15.74
C VAL A 269 20.20 -4.41 -17.25
N CYS A 270 19.08 -4.94 -17.70
CA CYS A 270 18.68 -4.92 -19.11
C CYS A 270 18.50 -3.47 -19.62
N ALA A 271 17.81 -2.62 -18.87
CA ALA A 271 17.62 -1.21 -19.25
C ALA A 271 18.96 -0.45 -19.37
N LEU A 272 19.87 -0.63 -18.41
CA LEU A 272 21.21 -0.02 -18.46
C LEU A 272 21.99 -0.50 -19.70
N LYS A 273 21.98 -1.80 -20.00
CA LYS A 273 22.65 -2.36 -21.18
C LYS A 273 22.06 -1.85 -22.49
N ILE A 274 20.74 -1.81 -22.63
CA ILE A 274 20.04 -1.30 -23.82
C ILE A 274 20.37 0.19 -24.05
N CYS A 275 20.47 0.96 -22.97
CA CYS A 275 20.79 2.38 -23.05
C CYS A 275 22.29 2.69 -23.10
N HIS A 276 23.16 1.64 -23.11
CA HIS A 276 24.63 1.79 -23.04
C HIS A 276 25.09 2.68 -21.88
N MET A 277 24.54 2.43 -20.68
CA MET A 277 24.80 3.20 -19.48
C MET A 277 25.28 2.32 -18.32
N THR A 278 25.93 2.95 -17.36
CA THR A 278 26.31 2.36 -16.08
C THR A 278 25.49 2.96 -14.96
N THR A 279 25.37 2.25 -13.85
CA THR A 279 24.75 2.77 -12.61
C THR A 279 25.51 4.02 -12.15
N ASN A 280 24.77 5.03 -11.73
CA ASN A 280 25.36 6.28 -11.22
C ASN A 280 26.17 5.98 -9.94
N PRO A 281 27.40 6.50 -9.80
CA PRO A 281 28.23 6.34 -8.60
C PRO A 281 27.50 6.70 -7.31
N TYR A 282 26.62 7.71 -7.36
CA TYR A 282 25.78 8.09 -6.23
C TYR A 282 25.02 6.89 -5.62
N ILE A 283 24.38 6.04 -6.43
CA ILE A 283 23.66 4.86 -5.93
C ILE A 283 24.62 3.83 -5.32
N SER A 284 25.77 3.61 -5.98
CA SER A 284 26.74 2.66 -5.49
C SER A 284 27.42 3.12 -4.20
N GLU A 285 27.59 4.42 -3.99
CA GLU A 285 28.16 5.00 -2.77
C GLU A 285 27.16 5.01 -1.62
N GLN A 286 25.88 5.22 -1.88
CA GLN A 286 24.82 5.17 -0.86
C GLN A 286 24.55 3.75 -0.36
N SER A 287 24.75 2.74 -1.20
CA SER A 287 24.61 1.35 -0.78
C SER A 287 25.87 0.87 -0.03
N ARG A 288 25.74 0.76 1.28
CA ARG A 288 26.85 0.35 2.18
C ARG A 288 26.87 -1.14 2.49
N TRP A 289 25.82 -1.88 2.12
CA TRP A 289 25.76 -3.33 2.30
C TRP A 289 26.88 -4.06 1.52
N GLY A 290 27.60 -4.90 2.22
CA GLY A 290 28.74 -5.62 1.65
C GLY A 290 30.04 -4.79 1.54
N LYS A 291 30.03 -3.48 1.82
CA LYS A 291 31.19 -2.59 1.85
C LYS A 291 31.66 -2.30 3.27
N ASP A 292 30.71 -2.03 4.15
CA ASP A 292 30.97 -1.75 5.56
C ASP A 292 30.73 -3.00 6.43
N SER A 293 31.33 -3.02 7.62
CA SER A 293 31.03 -4.06 8.60
C SER A 293 29.59 -3.99 9.07
N VAL A 294 28.97 -5.14 9.40
CA VAL A 294 27.58 -5.19 9.89
C VAL A 294 27.40 -4.31 11.13
N HIS A 295 28.42 -4.27 12.01
CA HIS A 295 28.39 -3.40 13.21
C HIS A 295 28.26 -1.92 12.82
N HIS A 296 29.06 -1.44 11.85
CA HIS A 296 29.01 -0.05 11.40
C HIS A 296 27.68 0.29 10.75
N ILE A 297 27.10 -0.64 9.97
CA ILE A 297 25.79 -0.48 9.36
C ILE A 297 24.70 -0.35 10.44
N LEU A 298 24.68 -1.25 11.43
CA LEU A 298 23.72 -1.20 12.53
C LEU A 298 23.87 0.08 13.39
N GLN A 299 25.09 0.50 13.64
CA GLN A 299 25.36 1.76 14.33
C GLN A 299 24.82 2.97 13.53
N SER A 300 25.05 3.00 12.22
CA SER A 300 24.53 4.06 11.34
C SER A 300 23.00 4.08 11.35
N ILE A 301 22.34 2.92 11.26
CA ILE A 301 20.88 2.80 11.34
C ILE A 301 20.37 3.34 12.69
N SER A 302 21.02 2.97 13.79
CA SER A 302 20.61 3.42 15.12
C SER A 302 20.76 4.94 15.30
N LEU A 303 21.82 5.53 14.76
CA LEU A 303 22.05 6.98 14.79
C LEU A 303 21.01 7.74 13.95
N HIS A 304 20.66 7.23 12.76
CA HIS A 304 19.60 7.81 11.94
C HIS A 304 18.22 7.72 12.61
N ALA A 305 17.90 6.57 13.22
CA ALA A 305 16.69 6.40 14.00
C ALA A 305 16.64 7.37 15.18
N ALA A 306 17.75 7.51 15.94
CA ALA A 306 17.85 8.46 17.03
C ALA A 306 17.67 9.91 16.57
N SER A 307 18.23 10.28 15.42
CA SER A 307 18.04 11.61 14.80
C SER A 307 16.58 11.86 14.42
N LEU A 308 15.92 10.87 13.82
CA LEU A 308 14.50 10.94 13.46
C LEU A 308 13.63 11.22 14.70
N TYR A 309 13.79 10.41 15.73
CA TYR A 309 12.97 10.54 16.95
C TYR A 309 13.34 11.76 17.80
N SER A 310 14.57 12.25 17.74
CA SER A 310 14.97 13.49 18.42
C SER A 310 14.57 14.76 17.67
N GLY A 311 14.08 14.65 16.44
CA GLY A 311 13.71 15.78 15.57
C GLY A 311 14.90 16.60 15.13
N LYS A 312 16.08 15.98 14.98
CA LYS A 312 17.30 16.62 14.52
C LYS A 312 17.45 16.51 13.00
N GLY A 313 18.27 17.39 12.42
CA GLY A 313 18.59 17.39 11.00
C GLY A 313 17.40 17.80 10.16
N ILE A 314 17.15 17.10 9.04
CA ILE A 314 16.09 17.41 8.07
C ILE A 314 14.66 17.25 8.61
N TYR A 315 14.50 16.58 9.73
CA TYR A 315 13.15 16.31 10.28
C TYR A 315 12.57 17.47 11.08
N TYR A 316 13.36 18.37 11.63
CA TYR A 316 12.99 19.60 12.36
C TYR A 316 11.78 19.49 13.31
N SER A 317 11.33 18.29 13.63
CA SER A 317 10.07 18.06 14.33
C SER A 317 10.16 16.86 15.27
N LYS A 318 9.56 17.00 16.44
CA LYS A 318 9.38 15.90 17.41
C LYS A 318 8.09 15.10 17.19
N VAL A 319 7.41 15.29 16.06
CA VAL A 319 6.17 14.59 15.76
C VAL A 319 6.33 13.08 15.85
N PHE A 320 7.42 12.53 15.31
CA PHE A 320 7.70 11.09 15.39
C PHE A 320 7.90 10.60 16.84
N THR A 321 8.51 11.41 17.70
CA THR A 321 8.65 11.10 19.13
C THR A 321 7.29 11.08 19.82
N CYS A 322 6.44 12.08 19.55
CA CYS A 322 5.09 12.16 20.10
C CYS A 322 4.21 10.99 19.62
N LEU A 323 4.29 10.64 18.33
CA LEU A 323 3.56 9.50 17.77
C LEU A 323 4.04 8.18 18.38
N LEU A 324 5.36 8.00 18.56
CA LEU A 324 5.91 6.81 19.21
C LEU A 324 5.44 6.70 20.66
N ALA A 325 5.49 7.79 21.41
CA ALA A 325 5.03 7.83 22.80
C ALA A 325 3.53 7.49 22.89
N LEU A 326 2.70 8.10 22.03
CA LEU A 326 1.28 7.80 21.94
C LEU A 326 1.03 6.31 21.61
N PHE A 327 1.78 5.77 20.66
CA PHE A 327 1.66 4.36 20.25
C PHE A 327 2.04 3.40 21.40
N ILE A 328 3.11 3.71 22.15
CA ILE A 328 3.49 2.94 23.35
C ILE A 328 2.38 2.98 24.38
N VAL A 329 1.79 4.16 24.65
CA VAL A 329 0.67 4.30 25.58
C VAL A 329 -0.53 3.45 25.16
N ILE A 330 -0.90 3.49 23.86
CA ILE A 330 -1.99 2.68 23.32
C ILE A 330 -1.72 1.18 23.50
N ILE A 331 -0.49 0.72 23.22
CA ILE A 331 -0.10 -0.68 23.42
C ILE A 331 -0.22 -1.05 24.89
N LEU A 332 0.31 -0.24 25.80
CA LEU A 332 0.23 -0.51 27.23
C LEU A 332 -1.23 -0.60 27.70
N ILE A 333 -2.07 0.35 27.33
CA ILE A 333 -3.51 0.32 27.64
C ILE A 333 -4.16 -0.96 27.11
N SER A 334 -3.86 -1.35 25.86
CA SER A 334 -4.40 -2.56 25.24
C SER A 334 -3.98 -3.82 26.01
N VAL A 335 -2.69 -3.93 26.37
CA VAL A 335 -2.17 -5.07 27.14
C VAL A 335 -2.79 -5.14 28.53
N PHE A 336 -2.98 -4.00 29.22
CA PHE A 336 -3.61 -3.97 30.53
C PHE A 336 -5.10 -4.33 30.46
N ARG A 337 -5.83 -3.84 29.45
CA ARG A 337 -7.25 -4.21 29.25
C ARG A 337 -7.44 -5.71 29.00
N HIS A 338 -6.60 -6.32 28.16
CA HIS A 338 -6.68 -7.78 27.92
C HIS A 338 -6.30 -8.63 29.13
N LYS A 339 -5.59 -8.11 30.12
CA LYS A 339 -5.30 -8.83 31.38
C LYS A 339 -6.43 -8.74 32.40
N VAL A 340 -7.38 -7.82 32.22
CA VAL A 340 -8.52 -7.67 33.13
C VAL A 340 -9.70 -8.56 32.73
N ASP A 341 -9.72 -9.07 31.49
CA ASP A 341 -10.77 -9.96 30.96
C ASP A 341 -10.39 -11.46 31.05
N VAL A 342 -9.35 -11.81 31.83
CA VAL A 342 -8.94 -13.18 32.19
C VAL A 342 -9.12 -13.37 33.70
#